data_54cb464be88d7d719430d37679ec8ebb
#
_entry.id   54cb464be88d7d719430d37679ec8ebb
#
_cell.length_a   1.000
_cell.length_b   1.000
_cell.length_c   1.000
_cell.angle_alpha   90.00
_cell.angle_beta   90.00
_cell.angle_gamma   90.00
#
_symmetry.space_group_name_H-M   'P 1'
#
loop_
_entity.id
_entity.type
_entity.pdbx_description
1 polymer ?
#
loop_
_entity_poly.entity_id
_entity_poly.type
_entity_poly.pdbx_seq_one_letter_code
_entity_poly.pdbx_strand_id
1 'polypeptide(L)'
;MKGIILAGGRATRLYPLSKAISKQIMPVYDKPMIYYPLSTLMLAGIREVLIISTPRDLPMFRDLLGTGEELGMSFSYKIQEKPNGLAQAFVLGAEFLNGEPGCLILGDNMFYGQGFSAMLKRAASIEKGACIFGYYVKDPRAYGVVEFDADGKAISLEEKPAQPKSNYAVPGLYFYDSTVTEKAAALKPSARGEYEITDLNRLYLEEGTLKVELFGRGFAWLDTGNCDSLLEASNFVATIQNRQGFRVSCIEEIAWRKGWIDVDQLHRLGEQLGKTEYGKYLMELADSYR
;
A
#
# COMPACT_ATOMS: atom_id res chain seq x y z
N MET A 1 -6.74 -9.39 -10.89
CA MET A 1 -6.09 -9.17 -9.56
C MET A 1 -6.84 -8.11 -8.80
N LYS A 2 -7.14 -8.34 -7.55
CA LYS A 2 -7.82 -7.40 -6.64
C LYS A 2 -6.85 -6.88 -5.57
N GLY A 3 -7.14 -5.69 -5.03
CA GLY A 3 -6.29 -5.06 -4.01
C GLY A 3 -6.88 -5.13 -2.61
N ILE A 4 -6.04 -5.24 -1.60
CA ILE A 4 -6.42 -5.10 -0.19
C ILE A 4 -5.54 -4.01 0.43
N ILE A 5 -6.16 -3.01 1.05
CA ILE A 5 -5.48 -2.04 1.91
C ILE A 5 -5.77 -2.44 3.35
N LEU A 6 -4.72 -2.79 4.08
CA LEU A 6 -4.84 -3.05 5.52
C LEU A 6 -4.59 -1.75 6.30
N ALA A 7 -5.66 -1.13 6.74
CA ALA A 7 -5.68 0.16 7.42
C ALA A 7 -6.15 0.02 8.88
N GLY A 8 -5.62 -0.99 9.58
CA GLY A 8 -5.93 -1.30 10.96
C GLY A 8 -4.82 -0.94 11.94
N GLY A 9 -5.03 -1.31 13.20
CA GLY A 9 -4.04 -1.14 14.25
C GLY A 9 -4.26 0.12 15.11
N ARG A 10 -3.71 0.10 16.35
CA ARG A 10 -3.91 1.20 17.32
C ARG A 10 -2.97 2.38 17.14
N ALA A 11 -1.91 2.24 16.35
CA ALA A 11 -0.89 3.27 16.09
C ALA A 11 -0.39 3.98 17.37
N THR A 12 -0.11 3.22 18.43
CA THR A 12 0.22 3.76 19.77
C THR A 12 1.50 4.61 19.79
N ARG A 13 2.40 4.38 18.85
CA ARG A 13 3.62 5.20 18.68
C ARG A 13 3.34 6.63 18.22
N LEU A 14 2.11 6.90 17.74
CA LEU A 14 1.63 8.21 17.35
C LEU A 14 0.74 8.89 18.41
N TYR A 15 0.61 8.33 19.62
CA TYR A 15 -0.16 8.98 20.67
C TYR A 15 0.50 10.32 21.06
N PRO A 16 -0.31 11.37 21.35
CA PRO A 16 -1.79 11.37 21.45
C PRO A 16 -2.54 11.50 20.12
N LEU A 17 -1.89 11.75 18.97
CA LEU A 17 -2.54 12.01 17.68
C LEU A 17 -3.55 10.91 17.27
N SER A 18 -3.16 9.65 17.39
CA SER A 18 -3.99 8.51 16.98
C SER A 18 -5.02 8.04 18.04
N LYS A 19 -5.21 8.79 19.14
CA LYS A 19 -6.25 8.45 20.12
C LYS A 19 -7.66 8.60 19.55
N ALA A 20 -7.89 9.63 18.76
CA ALA A 20 -9.22 9.99 18.25
C ALA A 20 -9.46 9.53 16.80
N ILE A 21 -8.41 9.41 16.00
CA ILE A 21 -8.52 9.11 14.57
C ILE A 21 -7.58 7.98 14.17
N SER A 22 -7.94 7.27 13.09
CA SER A 22 -7.04 6.31 12.45
C SER A 22 -5.78 7.00 11.92
N LYS A 23 -4.62 6.35 12.06
CA LYS A 23 -3.36 6.81 11.48
C LYS A 23 -3.50 7.10 9.99
N GLN A 24 -4.16 6.23 9.25
CA GLN A 24 -4.28 6.31 7.80
C GLN A 24 -5.23 7.42 7.31
N ILE A 25 -5.97 8.06 8.20
CA ILE A 25 -6.75 9.28 7.94
C ILE A 25 -5.93 10.55 8.20
N MET A 26 -4.86 10.47 9.00
CA MET A 26 -4.00 11.61 9.26
C MET A 26 -3.43 12.18 7.96
N PRO A 27 -3.26 13.52 7.88
CA PRO A 27 -2.69 14.13 6.70
C PRO A 27 -1.20 13.80 6.55
N VAL A 28 -0.79 13.52 5.33
CA VAL A 28 0.59 13.59 4.91
C VAL A 28 0.66 14.70 3.87
N TYR A 29 1.13 15.86 4.31
CA TYR A 29 1.14 17.13 3.61
C TYR A 29 -0.30 17.59 3.24
N ASP A 30 -0.79 17.34 2.03
CA ASP A 30 -2.02 17.93 1.46
C ASP A 30 -3.20 16.95 1.31
N LYS A 31 -3.02 15.70 1.73
CA LYS A 31 -4.07 14.66 1.59
C LYS A 31 -3.98 13.58 2.67
N PRO A 32 -5.05 12.80 2.89
CA PRO A 32 -5.03 11.67 3.83
C PRO A 32 -4.00 10.62 3.45
N MET A 33 -3.35 10.04 4.45
CA MET A 33 -2.31 9.02 4.27
C MET A 33 -2.75 7.86 3.37
N ILE A 34 -4.00 7.41 3.49
CA ILE A 34 -4.52 6.26 2.70
C ILE A 34 -4.51 6.51 1.18
N TYR A 35 -4.44 7.76 0.71
CA TYR A 35 -4.35 8.06 -0.71
C TYR A 35 -3.04 7.53 -1.34
N TYR A 36 -1.96 7.45 -0.56
CA TYR A 36 -0.67 6.96 -1.05
C TYR A 36 -0.70 5.46 -1.35
N PRO A 37 -1.10 4.55 -0.44
CA PRO A 37 -1.26 3.14 -0.79
C PRO A 37 -2.36 2.91 -1.84
N LEU A 38 -3.46 3.68 -1.81
CA LEU A 38 -4.49 3.59 -2.84
C LEU A 38 -3.92 3.94 -4.22
N SER A 39 -3.17 5.03 -4.33
CA SER A 39 -2.49 5.41 -5.58
C SER A 39 -1.54 4.34 -6.10
N THR A 40 -0.86 3.62 -5.20
CA THR A 40 0.02 2.50 -5.56
C THR A 40 -0.76 1.36 -6.23
N LEU A 41 -1.91 0.97 -5.67
CA LEU A 41 -2.81 -0.02 -6.29
C LEU A 41 -3.33 0.46 -7.65
N MET A 42 -3.73 1.73 -7.74
CA MET A 42 -4.17 2.35 -8.99
C MET A 42 -3.06 2.32 -10.05
N LEU A 43 -1.84 2.66 -9.70
CA LEU A 43 -0.67 2.59 -10.61
C LEU A 43 -0.41 1.16 -11.10
N ALA A 44 -0.65 0.15 -10.25
CA ALA A 44 -0.61 -1.27 -10.63
C ALA A 44 -1.74 -1.67 -11.62
N GLY A 45 -2.76 -0.84 -11.78
CA GLY A 45 -3.94 -1.11 -12.61
C GLY A 45 -5.08 -1.81 -11.87
N ILE A 46 -5.04 -1.86 -10.56
CA ILE A 46 -6.04 -2.51 -9.71
C ILE A 46 -7.20 -1.53 -9.47
N ARG A 47 -8.44 -1.95 -9.80
CA ARG A 47 -9.66 -1.13 -9.68
C ARG A 47 -10.60 -1.59 -8.58
N GLU A 48 -10.55 -2.85 -8.19
CA GLU A 48 -11.33 -3.41 -7.10
C GLU A 48 -10.46 -3.48 -5.84
N VAL A 49 -10.86 -2.76 -4.79
CA VAL A 49 -10.06 -2.62 -3.57
C VAL A 49 -10.91 -2.88 -2.33
N LEU A 50 -10.44 -3.77 -1.46
CA LEU A 50 -10.99 -4.01 -0.14
C LEU A 50 -10.20 -3.21 0.90
N ILE A 51 -10.87 -2.35 1.63
CA ILE A 51 -10.31 -1.63 2.78
C ILE A 51 -10.66 -2.43 4.05
N ILE A 52 -9.62 -2.92 4.74
CA ILE A 52 -9.76 -3.63 6.01
C ILE A 52 -9.33 -2.71 7.14
N SER A 53 -10.21 -2.47 8.10
CA SER A 53 -9.91 -1.60 9.24
C SER A 53 -10.62 -2.06 10.53
N THR A 54 -10.38 -1.34 11.63
CA THR A 54 -11.03 -1.61 12.92
C THR A 54 -12.51 -1.23 12.88
N PRO A 55 -13.36 -1.78 13.77
CA PRO A 55 -14.77 -1.37 13.88
C PRO A 55 -14.93 0.13 14.11
N ARG A 56 -14.02 0.74 14.89
CA ARG A 56 -14.01 2.17 15.20
C ARG A 56 -13.74 3.04 13.98
N ASP A 57 -12.75 2.62 13.17
CA ASP A 57 -12.17 3.48 12.14
C ASP A 57 -12.79 3.27 10.74
N LEU A 58 -13.40 2.11 10.49
CA LEU A 58 -13.97 1.77 9.18
C LEU A 58 -15.01 2.76 8.66
N PRO A 59 -15.90 3.34 9.49
CA PRO A 59 -16.85 4.36 9.04
C PRO A 59 -16.17 5.58 8.42
N MET A 60 -15.04 6.05 8.98
CA MET A 60 -14.30 7.19 8.44
C MET A 60 -13.72 6.92 7.05
N PHE A 61 -13.31 5.69 6.77
CA PHE A 61 -12.84 5.31 5.43
C PHE A 61 -13.99 5.25 4.43
N ARG A 62 -15.17 4.81 4.85
CA ARG A 62 -16.38 4.85 4.00
C ARG A 62 -16.80 6.28 3.67
N ASP A 63 -16.77 7.16 4.66
CA ASP A 63 -17.11 8.58 4.46
C ASP A 63 -16.10 9.28 3.54
N LEU A 64 -14.80 8.93 3.65
CA LEU A 64 -13.74 9.53 2.85
C LEU A 64 -13.72 9.02 1.40
N LEU A 65 -13.87 7.71 1.19
CA LEU A 65 -13.60 7.05 -0.11
C LEU A 65 -14.89 6.66 -0.85
N GLY A 66 -16.04 6.61 -0.17
CA GLY A 66 -17.33 6.23 -0.78
C GLY A 66 -17.31 4.84 -1.39
N THR A 67 -17.92 4.70 -2.56
CA THR A 67 -17.96 3.44 -3.35
C THR A 67 -16.81 3.31 -4.33
N GLY A 68 -16.09 4.40 -4.63
CA GLY A 68 -15.04 4.46 -5.63
C GLY A 68 -15.53 4.78 -7.05
N GLU A 69 -16.84 4.83 -7.29
CA GLU A 69 -17.43 5.06 -8.62
C GLU A 69 -16.96 6.37 -9.26
N GLU A 70 -16.80 7.43 -8.47
CA GLU A 70 -16.31 8.73 -8.96
C GLU A 70 -14.90 8.67 -9.54
N LEU A 71 -14.12 7.65 -9.15
CA LEU A 71 -12.77 7.37 -9.67
C LEU A 71 -12.77 6.24 -10.71
N GLY A 72 -13.94 5.71 -11.09
CA GLY A 72 -14.05 4.52 -11.93
C GLY A 72 -13.51 3.26 -11.26
N MET A 73 -13.56 3.19 -9.94
CA MET A 73 -13.12 2.07 -9.08
C MET A 73 -14.31 1.46 -8.34
N SER A 74 -14.04 0.37 -7.61
CA SER A 74 -15.00 -0.27 -6.70
C SER A 74 -14.33 -0.53 -5.35
N PHE A 75 -14.88 0.06 -4.28
CA PHE A 75 -14.39 -0.12 -2.92
C PHE A 75 -15.34 -0.99 -2.10
N SER A 76 -14.75 -1.97 -1.43
CA SER A 76 -15.40 -2.81 -0.43
C SER A 76 -14.76 -2.59 0.94
N TYR A 77 -15.49 -2.91 2.00
CA TYR A 77 -15.07 -2.61 3.36
C TYR A 77 -15.28 -3.82 4.27
N LYS A 78 -14.26 -4.18 5.05
CA LYS A 78 -14.32 -5.31 5.99
C LYS A 78 -13.73 -4.93 7.34
N ILE A 79 -14.38 -5.38 8.41
CA ILE A 79 -13.88 -5.18 9.78
C ILE A 79 -12.84 -6.24 10.11
N GLN A 80 -11.72 -5.81 10.70
CA GLN A 80 -10.79 -6.63 11.44
C GLN A 80 -10.97 -6.35 12.93
N GLU A 81 -11.58 -7.28 13.64
CA GLU A 81 -11.89 -7.13 15.07
C GLU A 81 -10.62 -7.07 15.94
N LYS A 82 -9.62 -7.86 15.58
CA LYS A 82 -8.33 -7.94 16.29
C LYS A 82 -7.17 -7.95 15.30
N PRO A 83 -6.10 -7.22 15.55
CA PRO A 83 -4.92 -7.18 14.68
C PRO A 83 -4.06 -8.45 14.89
N ASN A 84 -4.50 -9.56 14.33
CA ASN A 84 -3.86 -10.88 14.50
C ASN A 84 -2.78 -11.15 13.43
N GLY A 85 -2.20 -10.12 12.84
CA GLY A 85 -1.14 -10.25 11.82
C GLY A 85 -1.59 -9.88 10.41
N LEU A 86 -0.62 -9.63 9.53
CA LEU A 86 -0.86 -9.09 8.20
C LEU A 86 -1.47 -10.13 7.25
N ALA A 87 -1.07 -11.39 7.35
CA ALA A 87 -1.58 -12.46 6.49
C ALA A 87 -3.08 -12.73 6.71
N GLN A 88 -3.64 -12.36 7.89
CA GLN A 88 -5.07 -12.45 8.15
C GLN A 88 -5.91 -11.64 7.14
N ALA A 89 -5.34 -10.61 6.51
CA ALA A 89 -6.03 -9.83 5.49
C ALA A 89 -6.56 -10.68 4.34
N PHE A 90 -5.83 -11.73 3.95
CA PHE A 90 -6.28 -12.65 2.89
C PHE A 90 -7.39 -13.57 3.33
N VAL A 91 -7.40 -13.99 4.61
CA VAL A 91 -8.49 -14.78 5.19
C VAL A 91 -9.78 -13.94 5.28
N LEU A 92 -9.67 -12.71 5.76
CA LEU A 92 -10.81 -11.77 5.83
C LEU A 92 -11.30 -11.37 4.44
N GLY A 93 -10.39 -11.25 3.47
CA GLY A 93 -10.67 -10.90 2.09
C GLY A 93 -11.02 -12.08 1.17
N ALA A 94 -11.15 -13.30 1.68
CA ALA A 94 -11.35 -14.50 0.87
C ALA A 94 -12.57 -14.42 -0.07
N GLU A 95 -13.70 -13.97 0.47
CA GLU A 95 -14.93 -13.76 -0.29
C GLU A 95 -14.77 -12.68 -1.36
N PHE A 96 -14.11 -11.56 -1.02
CA PHE A 96 -13.82 -10.48 -1.96
C PHE A 96 -12.89 -10.91 -3.08
N LEU A 97 -11.81 -11.63 -2.76
CA LEU A 97 -10.87 -12.15 -3.76
C LEU A 97 -11.52 -13.20 -4.66
N ASN A 98 -12.38 -14.05 -4.11
CA ASN A 98 -13.13 -15.06 -4.85
C ASN A 98 -12.24 -15.91 -5.81
N GLY A 99 -11.10 -16.39 -5.28
CA GLY A 99 -10.14 -17.19 -6.06
C GLY A 99 -9.28 -16.40 -7.05
N GLU A 100 -9.36 -15.07 -7.07
CA GLU A 100 -8.48 -14.24 -7.89
C GLU A 100 -7.15 -13.94 -7.19
N PRO A 101 -6.09 -13.61 -7.97
CA PRO A 101 -4.83 -13.10 -7.43
C PRO A 101 -5.05 -11.84 -6.59
N GLY A 102 -4.28 -11.71 -5.50
CA GLY A 102 -4.40 -10.62 -4.53
C GLY A 102 -3.16 -9.77 -4.38
N CYS A 103 -3.32 -8.45 -4.28
CA CYS A 103 -2.29 -7.52 -3.85
C CYS A 103 -2.64 -6.99 -2.46
N LEU A 104 -1.71 -7.10 -1.50
CA LEU A 104 -1.83 -6.48 -0.19
C LEU A 104 -0.88 -5.30 -0.09
N ILE A 105 -1.40 -4.15 0.36
CA ILE A 105 -0.59 -3.00 0.73
C ILE A 105 -0.97 -2.52 2.14
N LEU A 106 0.04 -2.14 2.92
CA LEU A 106 -0.18 -1.55 4.22
C LEU A 106 -0.59 -0.08 4.07
N GLY A 107 -1.63 0.31 4.80
CA GLY A 107 -2.27 1.63 4.69
C GLY A 107 -1.41 2.82 5.12
N ASP A 108 -0.22 2.55 5.65
CA ASP A 108 0.75 3.53 6.11
C ASP A 108 2.08 3.52 5.33
N ASN A 109 2.15 2.74 4.26
CA ASN A 109 3.33 2.66 3.41
C ASN A 109 3.19 3.58 2.19
N MET A 110 4.19 4.40 1.99
CA MET A 110 4.28 5.34 0.89
C MET A 110 5.50 5.01 0.04
N PHE A 111 5.31 5.05 -1.28
CA PHE A 111 6.35 4.75 -2.26
C PHE A 111 6.47 5.89 -3.26
N TYR A 112 7.70 6.27 -3.59
CA TYR A 112 7.99 7.23 -4.64
C TYR A 112 9.29 6.88 -5.35
N GLY A 113 9.27 6.87 -6.68
CA GLY A 113 10.47 6.61 -7.47
C GLY A 113 10.19 6.48 -8.96
N GLN A 114 11.23 6.76 -9.74
CA GLN A 114 11.14 6.62 -11.20
C GLN A 114 10.95 5.16 -11.60
N GLY A 115 10.07 4.91 -12.57
CA GLY A 115 9.79 3.57 -13.08
C GLY A 115 8.86 2.73 -12.20
N PHE A 116 8.36 3.26 -11.08
CA PHE A 116 7.54 2.52 -10.14
C PHE A 116 6.29 1.91 -10.78
N SER A 117 5.58 2.66 -11.62
CA SER A 117 4.39 2.13 -12.32
C SER A 117 4.70 0.90 -13.21
N ALA A 118 5.89 0.86 -13.83
CA ALA A 118 6.29 -0.30 -14.62
C ALA A 118 6.62 -1.52 -13.74
N MET A 119 7.27 -1.31 -12.59
CA MET A 119 7.53 -2.38 -11.60
C MET A 119 6.21 -2.95 -11.07
N LEU A 120 5.28 -2.09 -10.70
CA LEU A 120 3.96 -2.50 -10.20
C LEU A 120 3.18 -3.32 -11.25
N LYS A 121 3.21 -2.91 -12.52
CA LYS A 121 2.54 -3.65 -13.60
C LYS A 121 3.15 -5.05 -13.78
N ARG A 122 4.50 -5.18 -13.71
CA ARG A 122 5.15 -6.50 -13.76
C ARG A 122 4.78 -7.36 -12.56
N ALA A 123 4.76 -6.79 -11.36
CA ALA A 123 4.34 -7.51 -10.16
C ALA A 123 2.86 -7.94 -10.23
N ALA A 124 1.98 -7.09 -10.75
CA ALA A 124 0.56 -7.39 -10.91
C ALA A 124 0.24 -8.41 -12.02
N SER A 125 1.20 -8.69 -12.92
CA SER A 125 1.03 -9.65 -14.03
C SER A 125 1.50 -11.06 -13.69
N ILE A 126 1.82 -11.37 -12.43
CA ILE A 126 2.18 -12.72 -12.02
C ILE A 126 1.00 -13.68 -12.19
N GLU A 127 1.25 -14.81 -12.85
CA GLU A 127 0.27 -15.88 -13.01
C GLU A 127 0.40 -16.93 -11.90
N LYS A 128 1.62 -17.14 -11.41
CA LYS A 128 1.94 -18.13 -10.37
C LYS A 128 3.00 -17.58 -9.42
N GLY A 129 2.83 -17.88 -8.14
CA GLY A 129 3.78 -17.51 -7.09
C GLY A 129 3.48 -16.17 -6.44
N ALA A 130 4.53 -15.54 -5.93
CA ALA A 130 4.46 -14.25 -5.26
C ALA A 130 5.55 -13.30 -5.75
N CYS A 131 5.26 -12.00 -5.70
CA CYS A 131 6.24 -10.95 -5.91
C CYS A 131 6.22 -9.99 -4.72
N ILE A 132 7.37 -9.83 -4.08
CA ILE A 132 7.61 -8.88 -3.00
C ILE A 132 8.74 -7.94 -3.39
N PHE A 133 8.99 -6.92 -2.55
CA PHE A 133 10.03 -5.94 -2.81
C PHE A 133 11.10 -5.98 -1.71
N GLY A 134 12.33 -5.66 -2.08
CA GLY A 134 13.43 -5.45 -1.15
C GLY A 134 13.91 -4.00 -1.22
N TYR A 135 14.02 -3.35 -0.07
CA TYR A 135 14.52 -1.98 0.07
C TYR A 135 15.71 -1.95 1.03
N TYR A 136 16.82 -1.39 0.58
CA TYR A 136 18.02 -1.29 1.41
C TYR A 136 17.86 -0.22 2.49
N VAL A 137 17.98 -0.64 3.76
CA VAL A 137 17.88 0.25 4.92
C VAL A 137 19.14 0.15 5.79
N LYS A 138 19.38 1.18 6.58
CA LYS A 138 20.52 1.21 7.52
C LYS A 138 20.34 0.19 8.64
N ASP A 139 19.12 0.06 9.16
CA ASP A 139 18.77 -0.85 10.24
C ASP A 139 17.47 -1.62 9.89
N PRO A 140 17.56 -2.89 9.49
CA PRO A 140 16.40 -3.67 9.06
C PRO A 140 15.66 -4.39 10.20
N ARG A 141 16.11 -4.29 11.47
CA ARG A 141 15.59 -5.08 12.61
C ARG A 141 14.10 -4.89 12.91
N ALA A 142 13.48 -3.82 12.40
CA ALA A 142 12.06 -3.55 12.60
C ALA A 142 11.15 -4.21 11.55
N TYR A 143 11.71 -4.86 10.54
CA TYR A 143 11.02 -5.32 9.33
C TYR A 143 11.25 -6.81 9.08
N GLY A 144 10.49 -7.38 8.16
CA GLY A 144 10.90 -8.61 7.48
C GLY A 144 12.17 -8.37 6.69
N VAL A 145 13.11 -9.30 6.72
CA VAL A 145 14.43 -9.18 6.06
C VAL A 145 14.60 -10.32 5.07
N VAL A 146 14.99 -9.97 3.85
CA VAL A 146 15.31 -10.94 2.80
C VAL A 146 16.82 -11.05 2.61
N GLU A 147 17.32 -12.29 2.55
CA GLU A 147 18.72 -12.63 2.26
C GLU A 147 18.82 -13.15 0.83
N PHE A 148 19.92 -12.78 0.15
CA PHE A 148 20.19 -13.19 -1.23
C PHE A 148 21.49 -14.00 -1.31
N ASP A 149 21.55 -14.92 -2.25
CA ASP A 149 22.81 -15.56 -2.65
C ASP A 149 23.65 -14.66 -3.59
N ALA A 150 24.79 -15.19 -4.05
CA ALA A 150 25.71 -14.48 -4.93
C ALA A 150 25.10 -14.14 -6.29
N ASP A 151 24.07 -14.88 -6.73
CA ASP A 151 23.37 -14.68 -8.00
C ASP A 151 22.17 -13.73 -7.86
N GLY A 152 21.93 -13.21 -6.64
CA GLY A 152 20.81 -12.31 -6.34
C GLY A 152 19.47 -13.00 -6.16
N LYS A 153 19.45 -14.31 -5.95
CA LYS A 153 18.25 -15.08 -5.64
C LYS A 153 17.97 -15.04 -4.14
N ALA A 154 16.73 -14.80 -3.75
CA ALA A 154 16.32 -14.87 -2.34
C ALA A 154 16.48 -16.29 -1.81
N ILE A 155 17.14 -16.42 -0.66
CA ILE A 155 17.43 -17.71 -0.01
C ILE A 155 16.85 -17.83 1.39
N SER A 156 16.57 -16.72 2.07
CA SER A 156 15.89 -16.73 3.35
C SER A 156 15.05 -15.48 3.59
N LEU A 157 14.06 -15.61 4.47
CA LEU A 157 13.20 -14.54 4.94
C LEU A 157 13.03 -14.67 6.46
N GLU A 158 13.29 -13.60 7.20
CA GLU A 158 13.18 -13.57 8.66
C GLU A 158 12.37 -12.36 9.11
N GLU A 159 11.38 -12.60 10.01
CA GLU A 159 10.59 -11.51 10.58
C GLU A 159 11.32 -10.89 11.77
N LYS A 160 11.63 -9.60 11.67
CA LYS A 160 12.26 -8.79 12.73
C LYS A 160 13.44 -9.48 13.42
N PRO A 161 14.45 -9.93 12.66
CA PRO A 161 15.56 -10.66 13.22
C PRO A 161 16.40 -9.79 14.17
N ALA A 162 16.82 -10.34 15.31
CA ALA A 162 17.75 -9.66 16.22
C ALA A 162 19.13 -9.46 15.58
N GLN A 163 19.54 -10.40 14.72
CA GLN A 163 20.78 -10.38 13.94
C GLN A 163 20.44 -10.56 12.45
N PRO A 164 20.14 -9.47 11.74
CA PRO A 164 19.74 -9.56 10.33
C PRO A 164 20.90 -10.02 9.44
N LYS A 165 20.62 -10.91 8.50
CA LYS A 165 21.58 -11.46 7.55
C LYS A 165 21.82 -10.54 6.35
N SER A 166 20.97 -9.55 6.14
CA SER A 166 21.10 -8.54 5.11
C SER A 166 20.49 -7.21 5.56
N ASN A 167 20.71 -6.15 4.78
CA ASN A 167 20.06 -4.85 4.99
C ASN A 167 18.82 -4.64 4.12
N TYR A 168 18.34 -5.67 3.42
CA TYR A 168 17.14 -5.55 2.60
C TYR A 168 15.88 -5.85 3.40
N ALA A 169 15.20 -4.78 3.79
CA ALA A 169 13.88 -4.84 4.40
C ALA A 169 12.81 -5.13 3.34
N VAL A 170 11.75 -5.83 3.74
CA VAL A 170 10.58 -6.09 2.90
C VAL A 170 9.50 -5.06 3.22
N PRO A 171 9.24 -4.11 2.31
CA PRO A 171 8.16 -3.13 2.48
C PRO A 171 6.78 -3.76 2.47
N GLY A 172 5.80 -3.03 2.99
CA GLY A 172 4.41 -3.48 3.09
C GLY A 172 3.64 -3.46 1.75
N LEU A 173 4.17 -4.11 0.73
CA LEU A 173 3.57 -4.26 -0.60
C LEU A 173 3.86 -5.65 -1.16
N TYR A 174 2.82 -6.43 -1.40
CA TYR A 174 2.90 -7.85 -1.71
C TYR A 174 1.92 -8.23 -2.81
N PHE A 175 2.37 -9.01 -3.79
CA PHE A 175 1.55 -9.54 -4.88
C PHE A 175 1.58 -11.07 -4.85
N TYR A 176 0.42 -11.68 -4.93
CA TYR A 176 0.27 -13.14 -4.85
C TYR A 176 -0.68 -13.67 -5.90
N ASP A 177 -0.45 -14.90 -6.32
CA ASP A 177 -1.36 -15.64 -7.17
C ASP A 177 -2.68 -16.03 -6.46
N SER A 178 -3.54 -16.73 -7.15
CA SER A 178 -4.86 -17.14 -6.65
C SER A 178 -4.82 -18.11 -5.46
N THR A 179 -3.67 -18.73 -5.15
CA THR A 179 -3.52 -19.68 -4.03
C THR A 179 -3.33 -18.99 -2.68
N VAL A 180 -3.18 -17.67 -2.67
CA VAL A 180 -2.86 -16.88 -1.47
C VAL A 180 -3.85 -17.09 -0.32
N THR A 181 -5.15 -17.17 -0.63
CA THR A 181 -6.20 -17.33 0.39
C THR A 181 -6.08 -18.67 1.11
N GLU A 182 -5.84 -19.75 0.37
CA GLU A 182 -5.66 -21.09 0.94
C GLU A 182 -4.38 -21.17 1.79
N LYS A 183 -3.27 -20.63 1.27
CA LYS A 183 -2.00 -20.58 1.99
C LYS A 183 -2.10 -19.75 3.28
N ALA A 184 -2.74 -18.57 3.22
CA ALA A 184 -2.95 -17.74 4.39
C ALA A 184 -3.83 -18.42 5.45
N ALA A 185 -4.88 -19.14 5.03
CA ALA A 185 -5.76 -19.89 5.93
C ALA A 185 -5.05 -21.08 6.62
N ALA A 186 -4.03 -21.66 5.97
CA ALA A 186 -3.25 -22.77 6.51
C ALA A 186 -2.14 -22.34 7.48
N LEU A 187 -1.82 -21.05 7.58
CA LEU A 187 -0.79 -20.54 8.48
C LEU A 187 -1.15 -20.81 9.95
N LYS A 188 -0.12 -20.98 10.76
CA LYS A 188 -0.23 -21.02 12.23
C LYS A 188 0.28 -19.69 12.79
N PRO A 189 -0.29 -19.22 13.91
CA PRO A 189 0.25 -18.05 14.60
C PRO A 189 1.70 -18.27 15.01
N SER A 190 2.52 -17.24 14.84
CA SER A 190 3.92 -17.21 15.30
C SER A 190 4.01 -17.22 16.84
N ALA A 191 5.23 -17.24 17.38
CA ALA A 191 5.47 -17.08 18.81
C ALA A 191 4.93 -15.74 19.37
N ARG A 192 4.68 -14.75 18.50
CA ARG A 192 4.06 -13.46 18.84
C ARG A 192 2.53 -13.52 18.83
N GLY A 193 1.93 -14.65 18.44
CA GLY A 193 0.49 -14.82 18.29
C GLY A 193 -0.09 -14.20 17.02
N GLU A 194 0.75 -13.87 16.04
CA GLU A 194 0.37 -13.22 14.79
C GLU A 194 0.50 -14.15 13.58
N TYR A 195 -0.41 -14.04 12.61
CA TYR A 195 -0.29 -14.64 11.27
C TYR A 195 0.66 -13.79 10.44
N GLU A 196 1.94 -14.16 10.45
CA GLU A 196 2.99 -13.36 9.86
C GLU A 196 2.95 -13.40 8.32
N ILE A 197 3.08 -12.22 7.70
CA ILE A 197 3.20 -12.15 6.25
C ILE A 197 4.53 -12.75 5.78
N THR A 198 5.56 -12.71 6.62
CA THR A 198 6.86 -13.33 6.35
C THR A 198 6.75 -14.84 6.25
N ASP A 199 5.89 -15.48 7.06
CA ASP A 199 5.66 -16.92 6.97
C ASP A 199 4.89 -17.28 5.68
N LEU A 200 3.93 -16.44 5.28
CA LEU A 200 3.28 -16.59 3.98
C LEU A 200 4.28 -16.50 2.83
N ASN A 201 5.15 -15.49 2.84
CA ASN A 201 6.21 -15.33 1.83
C ASN A 201 7.18 -16.52 1.83
N ARG A 202 7.48 -17.09 3.01
CA ARG A 202 8.36 -18.26 3.13
C ARG A 202 7.79 -19.48 2.44
N LEU A 203 6.48 -19.72 2.46
CA LEU A 203 5.85 -20.81 1.70
C LEU A 203 6.15 -20.69 0.21
N TYR A 204 6.03 -19.49 -0.37
CA TYR A 204 6.37 -19.26 -1.77
C TYR A 204 7.88 -19.36 -2.05
N LEU A 205 8.72 -18.99 -1.08
CA LEU A 205 10.17 -19.17 -1.20
C LEU A 205 10.55 -20.66 -1.24
N GLU A 206 9.98 -21.47 -0.35
CA GLU A 206 10.20 -22.92 -0.27
C GLU A 206 9.71 -23.66 -1.53
N GLU A 207 8.61 -23.18 -2.11
CA GLU A 207 8.10 -23.66 -3.40
C GLU A 207 8.95 -23.21 -4.61
N GLY A 208 9.92 -22.30 -4.41
CA GLY A 208 10.73 -21.73 -5.49
C GLY A 208 9.95 -20.77 -6.41
N THR A 209 8.82 -20.24 -5.94
CA THR A 209 7.90 -19.37 -6.69
C THR A 209 7.85 -17.93 -6.19
N LEU A 210 8.70 -17.58 -5.21
CA LEU A 210 8.85 -16.21 -4.73
C LEU A 210 9.81 -15.42 -5.63
N LYS A 211 9.33 -14.29 -6.12
CA LYS A 211 10.16 -13.27 -6.79
C LYS A 211 10.36 -12.08 -5.86
N VAL A 212 11.58 -11.55 -5.80
CA VAL A 212 11.89 -10.32 -5.09
C VAL A 212 12.40 -9.27 -6.09
N GLU A 213 11.71 -8.14 -6.21
CA GLU A 213 12.18 -7.00 -6.99
C GLU A 213 12.85 -5.98 -6.03
N LEU A 214 14.03 -5.49 -6.39
CA LEU A 214 14.76 -4.53 -5.57
C LEU A 214 14.41 -3.10 -5.96
N PHE A 215 14.04 -2.29 -4.97
CA PHE A 215 14.00 -0.85 -5.13
C PHE A 215 15.43 -0.29 -5.17
N GLY A 216 15.77 0.32 -6.29
CA GLY A 216 17.10 0.90 -6.52
C GLY A 216 17.31 2.23 -5.79
N ARG A 217 18.51 2.80 -5.96
CA ARG A 217 18.81 4.16 -5.49
C ARG A 217 17.86 5.17 -6.15
N GLY A 218 17.41 6.15 -5.38
CA GLY A 218 16.41 7.13 -5.84
C GLY A 218 14.97 6.74 -5.59
N PHE A 219 14.70 5.52 -5.13
CA PHE A 219 13.41 5.17 -4.53
C PHE A 219 13.33 5.66 -3.10
N ALA A 220 12.17 6.17 -2.73
CA ALA A 220 11.79 6.44 -1.35
C ALA A 220 10.67 5.48 -0.95
N TRP A 221 10.91 4.75 0.13
CA TRP A 221 9.90 4.05 0.89
C TRP A 221 9.83 4.70 2.27
N LEU A 222 8.65 5.18 2.64
CA LEU A 222 8.41 5.91 3.87
C LEU A 222 7.33 5.14 4.65
N ASP A 223 7.71 4.65 5.83
CA ASP A 223 6.77 4.12 6.80
C ASP A 223 6.46 5.23 7.81
N THR A 224 5.26 5.68 7.89
CA THR A 224 4.85 6.75 8.77
C THR A 224 4.60 6.26 10.21
N GLY A 225 5.50 5.41 10.74
CA GLY A 225 5.33 4.65 11.98
C GLY A 225 5.34 5.46 13.29
N ASN A 226 5.93 6.64 13.28
CA ASN A 226 6.06 7.56 14.43
C ASN A 226 5.96 9.02 13.98
N CYS A 227 6.01 9.97 14.91
CA CYS A 227 5.84 11.39 14.60
C CYS A 227 6.94 11.92 13.68
N ASP A 228 8.19 11.50 13.88
CA ASP A 228 9.32 11.95 13.07
C ASP A 228 9.20 11.47 11.63
N SER A 229 8.92 10.18 11.43
CA SER A 229 8.74 9.62 10.09
C SER A 229 7.49 10.16 9.37
N LEU A 230 6.43 10.52 10.11
CA LEU A 230 5.26 11.20 9.55
C LEU A 230 5.61 12.63 9.07
N LEU A 231 6.41 13.36 9.83
CA LEU A 231 6.90 14.70 9.46
C LEU A 231 7.84 14.60 8.25
N GLU A 232 8.78 13.66 8.26
CA GLU A 232 9.69 13.41 7.14
C GLU A 232 8.94 13.09 5.85
N ALA A 233 7.91 12.24 5.90
CA ALA A 233 7.07 11.93 4.76
C ALA A 233 6.35 13.17 4.24
N SER A 234 5.79 14.00 5.12
CA SER A 234 5.12 15.24 4.74
C SER A 234 6.10 16.24 4.09
N ASN A 235 7.29 16.42 4.64
CA ASN A 235 8.32 17.28 4.08
C ASN A 235 8.84 16.77 2.73
N PHE A 236 9.00 15.46 2.58
CA PHE A 236 9.40 14.84 1.32
C PHE A 236 8.36 15.13 0.21
N VAL A 237 7.08 14.86 0.47
CA VAL A 237 6.00 15.12 -0.48
C VAL A 237 5.92 16.61 -0.84
N ALA A 238 5.95 17.49 0.18
CA ALA A 238 5.92 18.93 -0.03
C ALA A 238 7.08 19.40 -0.92
N THR A 239 8.29 18.89 -0.67
CA THR A 239 9.49 19.25 -1.45
C THR A 239 9.34 18.86 -2.91
N ILE A 240 8.90 17.63 -3.19
CA ILE A 240 8.71 17.15 -4.57
C ILE A 240 7.63 17.97 -5.27
N GLN A 241 6.45 18.13 -4.65
CA GLN A 241 5.32 18.85 -5.26
C GLN A 241 5.67 20.31 -5.54
N ASN A 242 6.31 21.01 -4.59
CA ASN A 242 6.69 22.42 -4.76
C ASN A 242 7.77 22.60 -5.83
N ARG A 243 8.60 21.61 -6.09
CA ARG A 243 9.65 21.71 -7.12
C ARG A 243 9.17 21.34 -8.51
N GLN A 244 8.28 20.35 -8.62
CA GLN A 244 7.86 19.79 -9.91
C GLN A 244 6.50 20.30 -10.38
N GLY A 245 5.68 20.85 -9.48
CA GLY A 245 4.33 21.30 -9.81
C GLY A 245 3.30 20.18 -9.96
N PHE A 246 3.70 18.90 -9.77
CA PHE A 246 2.78 17.76 -9.80
C PHE A 246 2.32 17.40 -8.39
N ARG A 247 1.14 16.80 -8.29
CA ARG A 247 0.66 16.23 -7.03
C ARG A 247 1.10 14.76 -6.93
N VAL A 248 1.86 14.44 -5.89
CA VAL A 248 2.23 13.04 -5.58
C VAL A 248 0.99 12.29 -5.12
N SER A 249 0.76 11.09 -5.66
CA SER A 249 -0.37 10.22 -5.28
C SER A 249 -1.75 10.91 -5.39
N CYS A 250 -1.93 11.72 -6.44
CA CYS A 250 -3.21 12.31 -6.79
C CYS A 250 -4.10 11.25 -7.44
N ILE A 251 -5.04 10.71 -6.68
CA ILE A 251 -5.86 9.57 -7.12
C ILE A 251 -6.78 9.93 -8.29
N GLU A 252 -7.29 11.15 -8.34
CA GLU A 252 -8.14 11.67 -9.41
C GLU A 252 -7.35 11.79 -10.72
N GLU A 253 -6.16 12.38 -10.68
CA GLU A 253 -5.27 12.45 -11.85
C GLU A 253 -4.88 11.05 -12.34
N ILE A 254 -4.56 10.11 -11.43
CA ILE A 254 -4.22 8.74 -11.82
C ILE A 254 -5.42 8.06 -12.49
N ALA A 255 -6.63 8.20 -11.96
CA ALA A 255 -7.85 7.66 -12.55
C ALA A 255 -8.08 8.19 -13.97
N TRP A 256 -7.91 9.50 -14.17
CA TRP A 256 -8.01 10.12 -15.49
C TRP A 256 -6.90 9.64 -16.45
N ARG A 257 -5.63 9.63 -16.01
CA ARG A 257 -4.52 9.16 -16.86
C ARG A 257 -4.62 7.68 -17.23
N LYS A 258 -5.32 6.90 -16.43
CA LYS A 258 -5.65 5.50 -16.73
C LYS A 258 -6.86 5.33 -17.64
N GLY A 259 -7.57 6.41 -17.96
CA GLY A 259 -8.80 6.36 -18.74
C GLY A 259 -9.98 5.75 -17.98
N TRP A 260 -9.96 5.76 -16.65
CA TRP A 260 -11.06 5.24 -15.82
C TRP A 260 -12.16 6.28 -15.64
N ILE A 261 -11.80 7.56 -15.71
CA ILE A 261 -12.70 8.71 -15.77
C ILE A 261 -12.29 9.62 -16.93
N ASP A 262 -13.21 10.42 -17.44
CA ASP A 262 -12.96 11.41 -18.47
C ASP A 262 -12.48 12.75 -17.87
N VAL A 263 -12.12 13.69 -18.75
CA VAL A 263 -11.61 15.01 -18.36
C VAL A 263 -12.69 15.86 -17.67
N ASP A 264 -13.95 15.68 -18.02
CA ASP A 264 -15.07 16.40 -17.41
C ASP A 264 -15.33 15.90 -15.98
N GLN A 265 -15.18 14.60 -15.74
CA GLN A 265 -15.24 14.05 -14.38
C GLN A 265 -14.07 14.55 -13.53
N LEU A 266 -12.84 14.61 -14.11
CA LEU A 266 -11.69 15.17 -13.40
C LEU A 266 -11.95 16.61 -12.95
N HIS A 267 -12.53 17.43 -13.86
CA HIS A 267 -12.88 18.82 -13.53
C HIS A 267 -13.95 18.89 -12.43
N ARG A 268 -15.01 18.09 -12.51
CA ARG A 268 -16.05 18.03 -11.47
C ARG A 268 -15.49 17.67 -10.09
N LEU A 269 -14.56 16.71 -10.04
CA LEU A 269 -13.87 16.35 -8.79
C LEU A 269 -13.05 17.52 -8.23
N GLY A 270 -12.42 18.31 -9.10
CA GLY A 270 -11.76 19.56 -8.73
C GLY A 270 -12.71 20.59 -8.15
N GLU A 271 -13.89 20.80 -8.77
CA GLU A 271 -14.93 21.71 -8.29
C GLU A 271 -15.45 21.33 -6.91
N GLN A 272 -15.65 20.04 -6.64
CA GLN A 272 -16.08 19.53 -5.31
C GLN A 272 -15.09 19.90 -4.21
N LEU A 273 -13.79 19.94 -4.51
CA LEU A 273 -12.74 20.36 -3.59
C LEU A 273 -12.60 21.90 -3.50
N GLY A 274 -13.32 22.61 -4.34
CA GLY A 274 -13.58 24.03 -4.24
C GLY A 274 -12.32 24.89 -4.27
N LYS A 275 -12.12 25.68 -3.20
CA LYS A 275 -11.06 26.72 -3.13
C LYS A 275 -9.69 26.20 -2.70
N THR A 276 -9.53 24.88 -2.52
CA THR A 276 -8.25 24.30 -2.11
C THR A 276 -7.24 24.31 -3.26
N GLU A 277 -5.96 24.37 -2.94
CA GLU A 277 -4.91 24.24 -3.96
C GLU A 277 -4.94 22.87 -4.67
N TYR A 278 -5.47 21.84 -4.00
CA TYR A 278 -5.67 20.53 -4.60
C TYR A 278 -6.77 20.56 -5.65
N GLY A 279 -7.92 21.15 -5.34
CA GLY A 279 -9.03 21.29 -6.30
C GLY A 279 -8.66 22.17 -7.50
N LYS A 280 -7.95 23.30 -7.27
CA LYS A 280 -7.44 24.15 -8.36
C LYS A 280 -6.52 23.39 -9.30
N TYR A 281 -5.60 22.59 -8.75
CA TYR A 281 -4.70 21.73 -9.55
C TYR A 281 -5.48 20.80 -10.48
N LEU A 282 -6.53 20.13 -9.99
CA LEU A 282 -7.35 19.23 -10.80
C LEU A 282 -8.09 19.98 -11.92
N MET A 283 -8.65 21.16 -11.63
CA MET A 283 -9.34 21.99 -12.64
C MET A 283 -8.36 22.50 -13.70
N GLU A 284 -7.21 23.05 -13.30
CA GLU A 284 -6.17 23.52 -14.22
C GLU A 284 -5.64 22.38 -15.10
N LEU A 285 -5.43 21.21 -14.51
CA LEU A 285 -5.04 20.02 -15.28
C LEU A 285 -6.11 19.63 -16.29
N ALA A 286 -7.38 19.56 -15.89
CA ALA A 286 -8.47 19.23 -16.79
C ALA A 286 -8.61 20.25 -17.91
N ASP A 287 -8.55 21.55 -17.61
CA ASP A 287 -8.66 22.63 -18.59
C ASP A 287 -7.52 22.63 -19.65
N SER A 288 -6.34 22.14 -19.27
CA SER A 288 -5.21 22.00 -20.19
C SER A 288 -5.39 20.88 -21.24
N TYR A 289 -6.40 20.02 -21.06
CA TYR A 289 -6.70 18.88 -21.96
C TYR A 289 -8.12 18.91 -22.54
N ARG A 290 -8.91 19.95 -22.27
CA ARG A 290 -10.19 20.27 -22.94
C ARG A 290 -9.94 21.03 -24.23
#